data_9a050f66d182e2e2bcdea0e5445aad99
#
_entry.id   9a050f66d182e2e2bcdea0e5445aad99
#
_cell.length_a   1.000
_cell.length_b   1.000
_cell.length_c   1.000
_cell.angle_alpha   90.00
_cell.angle_beta   90.00
_cell.angle_gamma   90.00
#
_symmetry.space_group_name_H-M   'P 1'
#
loop_
_entity.id
_entity.type
_entity.pdbx_description
1 polymer ?
#
loop_
_entity_poly.entity_id
_entity_poly.type
_entity_poly.pdbx_seq_one_letter_code
_entity_poly.pdbx_strand_id
1 'polypeptide(L)'
;MQMAHAGANDAHGTGTVNSVDPAQHKINLSHNPIPEIGWPAMTMEFPVAPSVDLTAIRPGTRVNFTIEQQPGGMYEIKSIAPAGVGR
;
A
#
# COMPACT_ATOMS: atom_id res chain seq x y z
N MET A 1 -19.02 14.28 10.67
CA MET A 1 -18.70 13.81 10.42
C MET A 1 -18.39 13.23 9.66
N GLN A 2 -18.38 12.81 9.53
CA GLN A 2 -18.02 12.17 9.06
C GLN A 2 -17.31 11.70 8.54
N MET A 3 -17.05 11.77 8.65
CA MET A 3 -16.40 11.29 8.27
C MET A 3 -16.12 10.43 8.01
N ALA A 4 -16.27 10.53 8.27
CA ALA A 4 -15.80 9.66 8.18
C ALA A 4 -15.84 8.52 7.88
N HIS A 5 -16.15 8.13 7.66
CA HIS A 5 -15.97 7.09 7.47
C HIS A 5 -15.38 6.57 6.30
N ALA A 6 -14.92 7.25 5.42
CA ALA A 6 -14.01 6.74 4.45
C ALA A 6 -12.91 5.92 5.09
N GLY A 7 -12.47 6.38 6.21
CA GLY A 7 -11.44 5.65 6.93
C GLY A 7 -11.83 4.28 7.42
N ALA A 8 -13.09 3.94 7.38
CA ALA A 8 -13.55 2.65 7.87
C ALA A 8 -12.96 1.48 7.08
N ASN A 9 -12.67 1.69 5.79
CA ASN A 9 -12.16 0.63 4.93
C ASN A 9 -10.68 0.80 4.58
N ASP A 10 -10.05 1.82 5.14
CA ASP A 10 -8.65 2.10 4.87
C ASP A 10 -7.77 1.56 5.98
N ALA A 11 -6.59 1.12 5.61
CA ALA A 11 -5.55 0.77 6.57
C ALA A 11 -4.25 1.38 6.11
N HIS A 12 -3.43 1.76 7.06
CA HIS A 12 -2.14 2.39 6.77
C HIS A 12 -1.03 1.42 7.13
N GLY A 13 -0.04 1.32 6.25
CA GLY A 13 1.07 0.41 6.47
C GLY A 13 2.38 1.01 6.03
N THR A 14 3.44 0.32 6.41
CA THR A 14 4.80 0.65 6.00
C THR A 14 5.47 -0.63 5.53
N GLY A 15 6.47 -0.47 4.68
CA GLY A 15 7.20 -1.63 4.19
C GLY A 15 8.29 -1.25 3.22
N THR A 16 8.83 -2.27 2.57
CA THR A 16 9.87 -2.10 1.58
C THR A 16 9.40 -2.70 0.26
N VAL A 17 9.58 -1.97 -0.81
CA VAL A 17 9.22 -2.43 -2.15
C VAL A 17 10.24 -3.46 -2.61
N ASN A 18 9.77 -4.63 -3.00
CA ASN A 18 10.64 -5.67 -3.56
C ASN A 18 10.67 -5.59 -5.08
N SER A 19 9.53 -5.35 -5.68
CA SER A 19 9.45 -5.21 -7.13
C SER A 19 8.20 -4.43 -7.51
N VAL A 20 8.22 -3.89 -8.72
CA VAL A 20 7.12 -3.10 -9.27
C VAL A 20 6.79 -3.68 -10.63
N ASP A 21 5.52 -3.90 -10.90
CA ASP A 21 5.06 -4.40 -12.20
C ASP A 21 4.13 -3.35 -12.82
N PRO A 22 4.69 -2.42 -13.60
CA PRO A 22 3.86 -1.37 -14.21
C PRO A 22 2.86 -1.91 -15.22
N ALA A 23 3.18 -3.03 -15.87
CA ALA A 23 2.28 -3.58 -16.89
C ALA A 23 0.98 -4.07 -16.27
N GLN A 24 1.04 -4.63 -15.07
CA GLN A 24 -0.15 -5.10 -14.36
C GLN A 24 -0.60 -4.16 -13.27
N HIS A 25 0.13 -3.09 -13.07
CA HIS A 25 -0.15 -2.07 -12.04
C HIS A 25 -0.18 -2.69 -10.65
N LYS A 26 0.87 -3.44 -10.34
CA LYS A 26 1.01 -4.14 -9.06
C LYS A 26 2.36 -3.87 -8.44
N ILE A 27 2.42 -4.08 -7.14
CA ILE A 27 3.65 -3.89 -6.37
C ILE A 27 3.79 -5.05 -5.40
N ASN A 28 5.02 -5.56 -5.28
CA ASN A 28 5.33 -6.58 -4.28
C ASN A 28 6.00 -5.88 -3.09
N LEU A 29 5.41 -6.04 -1.91
CA LEU A 29 5.87 -5.39 -0.69
C LEU A 29 6.17 -6.41 0.39
N SER A 30 7.27 -6.16 1.11
CA SER A 30 7.48 -6.77 2.42
C SER A 30 7.01 -5.76 3.44
N HIS A 31 5.82 -5.96 4.00
CA HIS A 31 5.24 -4.96 4.87
C HIS A 31 5.32 -5.34 6.33
N ASN A 32 5.36 -4.34 7.17
CA ASN A 32 5.30 -4.49 8.62
C ASN A 32 3.88 -4.86 9.04
N PRO A 33 3.68 -5.31 10.28
CA PRO A 33 2.32 -5.62 10.74
C PRO A 33 1.39 -4.44 10.54
N ILE A 34 0.13 -4.75 10.18
CA ILE A 34 -0.92 -3.77 10.01
C ILE A 34 -2.01 -4.12 11.01
N PRO A 35 -1.89 -3.65 12.26
CA PRO A 35 -2.82 -4.07 13.30
C PRO A 35 -4.25 -3.62 13.08
N GLU A 36 -4.46 -2.56 12.31
CA GLU A 36 -5.81 -2.09 12.00
C GLU A 36 -6.66 -3.17 11.36
N ILE A 37 -6.05 -4.10 10.65
CA ILE A 37 -6.78 -5.17 9.97
C ILE A 37 -6.27 -6.54 10.41
N GLY A 38 -5.49 -6.59 11.47
CA GLY A 38 -5.05 -7.85 12.04
C GLY A 38 -4.00 -8.59 11.22
N TRP A 39 -3.26 -7.90 10.38
CA TRP A 39 -2.27 -8.55 9.53
C TRP A 39 -0.90 -8.57 10.18
N PRO A 40 -0.23 -9.72 10.19
CA PRO A 40 1.17 -9.77 10.59
C PRO A 40 2.07 -9.25 9.47
N ALA A 41 3.35 -9.14 9.75
CA ALA A 41 4.33 -8.81 8.71
C ALA A 41 4.32 -9.91 7.65
N MET A 42 4.25 -9.51 6.39
CA MET A 42 4.18 -10.45 5.27
C MET A 42 4.82 -9.85 4.03
N THR A 43 5.14 -10.73 3.09
CA THR A 43 5.53 -10.32 1.74
C THR A 43 4.41 -10.72 0.82
N MET A 44 3.85 -9.73 0.12
CA MET A 44 2.73 -10.02 -0.77
C MET A 44 2.62 -8.98 -1.88
N GLU A 45 1.88 -9.34 -2.90
CA GLU A 45 1.64 -8.48 -4.03
C GLU A 45 0.30 -7.77 -3.86
N PHE A 46 0.31 -6.46 -4.15
CA PHE A 46 -0.89 -5.64 -4.08
C PHE A 46 -1.21 -5.03 -5.44
N PRO A 47 -2.46 -5.05 -5.86
CA PRO A 47 -2.87 -4.18 -6.94
C PRO A 47 -2.82 -2.73 -6.45
N VAL A 48 -2.56 -1.83 -7.37
CA VAL A 48 -2.38 -0.41 -7.08
C VAL A 48 -3.41 0.38 -7.86
N ALA A 49 -4.02 1.37 -7.23
CA ALA A 49 -5.02 2.20 -7.89
C ALA A 49 -4.44 2.87 -9.14
N PRO A 50 -5.24 3.02 -10.19
CA PRO A 50 -4.73 3.60 -11.45
C PRO A 50 -4.18 5.02 -11.30
N SER A 51 -4.64 5.74 -10.29
CA SER A 51 -4.17 7.11 -10.06
C SER A 51 -2.77 7.18 -9.49
N VAL A 52 -2.23 6.05 -9.02
CA VAL A 52 -0.90 6.03 -8.43
C VAL A 52 0.16 5.89 -9.51
N ASP A 53 1.19 6.72 -9.42
CA ASP A 53 2.28 6.72 -10.39
C ASP A 53 3.36 5.74 -9.94
N LEU A 54 3.40 4.58 -10.58
CA LEU A 54 4.36 3.55 -10.22
C LEU A 54 5.78 3.89 -10.67
N THR A 55 5.94 4.83 -11.59
CA THR A 55 7.29 5.19 -12.05
C THR A 55 8.09 5.89 -10.98
N ALA A 56 7.43 6.43 -9.96
CA ALA A 56 8.09 7.09 -8.85
C ALA A 56 8.52 6.10 -7.75
N ILE A 57 8.13 4.84 -7.88
CA ILE A 57 8.39 3.83 -6.86
C ILE A 57 9.48 2.89 -7.36
N ARG A 58 10.51 2.67 -6.55
CA ARG A 58 11.64 1.84 -6.94
C ARG A 58 11.85 0.68 -5.99
N PRO A 59 12.29 -0.46 -6.51
CA PRO A 59 12.65 -1.59 -5.64
C PRO A 59 13.69 -1.16 -4.60
N GLY A 60 13.54 -1.66 -3.39
CA GLY A 60 14.42 -1.33 -2.29
C GLY A 60 14.02 -0.10 -1.51
N THR A 61 13.00 0.62 -1.94
CA THR A 61 12.54 1.83 -1.28
C THR A 61 11.62 1.49 -0.12
N ARG A 62 11.84 2.15 1.00
CA ARG A 62 10.89 2.05 2.12
C ARG A 62 9.76 3.03 1.86
N VAL A 63 8.54 2.57 2.11
CA VAL A 63 7.35 3.34 1.75
C VAL A 63 6.34 3.33 2.88
N ASN A 64 5.52 4.39 2.88
CA ASN A 64 4.25 4.42 3.62
C ASN A 64 3.16 4.26 2.59
N PHE A 65 2.14 3.48 2.92
CA PHE A 65 1.06 3.26 1.96
C PHE A 65 -0.27 3.18 2.68
N THR A 66 -1.32 3.42 1.91
CA THR A 66 -2.69 3.26 2.38
C THR A 66 -3.36 2.25 1.47
N ILE A 67 -3.98 1.24 2.07
CA ILE A 67 -4.75 0.26 1.33
C ILE A 67 -6.22 0.44 1.66
N GLU A 68 -7.05 0.13 0.69
CA GLU A 68 -8.50 0.23 0.85
C GLU A 68 -9.12 -1.10 0.44
N GLN A 69 -10.05 -1.59 1.26
CA GLN A 69 -10.75 -2.82 0.93
C GLN A 69 -11.73 -2.57 -0.21
N GLN A 70 -11.64 -3.40 -1.23
CA GLN A 70 -12.49 -3.32 -2.40
C GLN A 70 -13.68 -4.26 -2.25
N PRO A 71 -14.74 -4.05 -3.02
CA PRO A 71 -15.82 -5.05 -3.08
C PRO A 71 -15.22 -6.43 -3.40
N GLY A 72 -15.63 -7.43 -2.66
CA GLY A 72 -15.04 -8.75 -2.80
C GLY A 72 -13.96 -9.06 -1.79
N GLY A 73 -13.58 -8.08 -0.96
CA GLY A 73 -12.65 -8.33 0.14
C GLY A 73 -11.18 -8.15 -0.16
N MET A 74 -10.83 -7.85 -1.39
CA MET A 74 -9.42 -7.60 -1.75
C MET A 74 -9.01 -6.19 -1.35
N TYR A 75 -7.73 -6.02 -1.06
CA TYR A 75 -7.19 -4.71 -0.74
C TYR A 75 -6.39 -4.17 -1.91
N GLU A 76 -6.51 -2.87 -2.13
CA GLU A 76 -5.80 -2.17 -3.19
C GLU A 76 -5.03 -1.01 -2.57
N ILE A 77 -3.80 -0.78 -3.03
CA ILE A 77 -3.04 0.38 -2.59
C ILE A 77 -3.63 1.61 -3.28
N LYS A 78 -4.16 2.53 -2.49
CA LYS A 78 -4.73 3.74 -3.05
C LYS A 78 -3.78 4.93 -2.95
N SER A 79 -2.75 4.83 -2.11
CA SER A 79 -1.69 5.83 -2.08
C SER A 79 -0.43 5.18 -1.56
N ILE A 80 0.71 5.68 -2.01
CA ILE A 80 2.00 5.19 -1.59
C ILE A 80 3.02 6.31 -1.78
N ALA A 81 3.91 6.44 -0.81
CA ALA A 81 4.94 7.48 -0.86
C ALA A 81 6.20 6.96 -0.20
N PRO A 82 7.38 7.43 -0.64
CA PRO A 82 8.62 7.05 0.02
C PRO A 82 8.58 7.46 1.49
N ALA A 83 9.05 6.56 2.34
CA ALA A 83 9.14 6.80 3.78
C ALA A 83 10.57 7.15 4.15
N GLY A 84 10.73 7.92 5.18
CA GLY A 84 12.05 8.24 5.69
C GLY A 84 12.82 9.21 4.81
N VAL A 85 12.15 9.87 3.96
CA VAL A 85 12.77 10.87 3.09
C VAL A 85 13.09 12.09 3.92
N GLY A 86 14.26 12.54 3.78
CA GLY A 86 14.71 13.67 4.56
C GLY A 86 15.86 13.26 5.38
N ARG A 87 15.58 12.96 4.83
CA ARG A 87 16.10 12.68 5.52
C ARG A 87 16.41 12.69 5.46
#